data_4adab06bf7684586d7aa79ba69f2d74e
#
_entry.id   4adab06bf7684586d7aa79ba69f2d74e
#
_cell.length_a   1.000
_cell.length_b   1.000
_cell.length_c   1.000
_cell.angle_alpha   90.00
_cell.angle_beta   90.00
_cell.angle_gamma   90.00
#
_symmetry.space_group_name_H-M   'P 1'
#
loop_
_entity.id
_entity.type
_entity.pdbx_description
1 polymer ?
#
loop_
_entity_poly.entity_id
_entity_poly.type
_entity_poly.pdbx_seq_one_letter_code
_entity_poly.pdbx_strand_id
1 'polypeptide(L)'
;MKRLLYLLSACLMTFGFSACNDDDDNLKLQDISVEFAVSEAGMDGETVSLGLKLSRATTESLDVTMEMTSSDVSDADITTTPAMTDGKITVNIPAGQSTGTFTVAKATGKNPEGTAKFQILSLSLTEGYKIGTTKEMTLSFTPIVSTGGTMTLEGKVGDQNYANMVYVDLSNNSQMQIDRKSWNLGFYCGDEFRVVLNSSYATVAAASEKTDFAAVTLEDAQSAPNIAAGSMSEDFKAEWIDDVTGDLSKTAFGEISATDANNKVFFVASADNKTNTDGTENRSLWYKVKVTRSGNGYKVEYGKVEDTTPKTVEI
;
A
#
# COMPACT_ATOMS: atom_id res chain seq x y z
N MET A 1 19.77 13.50 1.02
CA MET A 1 19.26 13.66 2.38
C MET A 1 19.09 15.14 2.67
N LYS A 2 17.92 15.71 2.42
CA LYS A 2 17.49 17.00 3.03
C LYS A 2 15.96 16.96 3.07
N ARG A 3 15.43 16.57 4.23
CA ARG A 3 14.02 16.70 4.55
C ARG A 3 13.71 18.17 4.69
N LEU A 4 12.90 18.75 3.80
CA LEU A 4 12.40 20.11 3.92
C LEU A 4 11.11 20.07 4.76
N LEU A 5 11.26 20.43 6.02
CA LEU A 5 10.18 20.60 6.98
C LEU A 5 9.57 21.98 6.72
N TYR A 6 8.37 22.06 6.13
CA TYR A 6 7.63 23.31 6.07
C TYR A 6 6.97 23.60 7.41
N LEU A 7 7.62 24.45 8.19
CA LEU A 7 7.03 25.08 9.37
C LEU A 7 6.03 26.15 8.90
N LEU A 8 4.75 25.91 9.20
CA LEU A 8 3.70 26.92 9.07
C LEU A 8 3.94 27.97 10.16
N SER A 9 4.54 29.10 9.79
CA SER A 9 4.71 30.26 10.67
C SER A 9 3.38 30.99 10.79
N ALA A 10 2.72 30.84 11.93
CA ALA A 10 1.58 31.66 12.30
C ALA A 10 2.07 33.08 12.59
N CYS A 11 1.86 33.99 11.65
CA CYS A 11 2.10 35.43 11.87
C CYS A 11 0.93 36.02 12.68
N LEU A 12 1.11 36.13 14.00
CA LEU A 12 0.22 36.95 14.86
C LEU A 12 0.50 38.42 14.58
N MET A 13 -0.34 39.05 13.78
CA MET A 13 -0.34 40.52 13.68
C MET A 13 -1.28 41.07 14.78
N THR A 14 -0.70 41.61 15.83
CA THR A 14 -1.39 42.47 16.79
C THR A 14 -1.66 43.83 16.15
N PHE A 15 -2.90 44.11 15.80
CA PHE A 15 -3.33 45.44 15.46
C PHE A 15 -3.66 46.21 16.71
N GLY A 16 -2.88 47.27 16.95
CA GLY A 16 -3.17 48.25 18.00
C GLY A 16 -4.46 49.03 17.69
N PHE A 17 -5.37 49.02 18.65
CA PHE A 17 -6.55 49.87 18.60
C PHE A 17 -6.15 51.32 18.90
N SER A 18 -6.27 52.20 17.91
CA SER A 18 -6.32 53.62 18.12
C SER A 18 -7.78 54.03 18.25
N ALA A 19 -8.16 54.44 19.43
CA ALA A 19 -9.49 54.99 19.70
C ALA A 19 -9.57 56.39 19.16
N CYS A 20 -10.49 56.69 18.24
CA CYS A 20 -11.00 58.02 17.92
C CYS A 20 -12.51 57.95 17.77
N ASN A 21 -13.11 58.68 18.61
CA ASN A 21 -14.38 59.38 18.82
C ASN A 21 -15.46 59.31 17.71
N ASP A 22 -16.67 59.11 18.29
CA ASP A 22 -18.03 59.46 17.89
C ASP A 22 -18.26 60.01 16.47
N ASP A 23 -18.90 59.13 15.65
CA ASP A 23 -20.05 59.47 14.81
C ASP A 23 -20.84 58.14 14.60
N ASP A 24 -22.16 58.20 14.87
CA ASP A 24 -23.13 57.09 14.73
C ASP A 24 -23.31 56.68 13.24
N ASP A 25 -22.24 56.19 12.60
CA ASP A 25 -22.37 55.44 11.37
C ASP A 25 -22.44 53.95 11.75
N ASN A 26 -23.61 53.35 11.54
CA ASN A 26 -23.82 51.92 11.49
C ASN A 26 -22.76 51.27 10.59
N LEU A 27 -21.60 50.95 11.14
CA LEU A 27 -20.58 50.16 10.45
C LEU A 27 -21.17 48.74 10.20
N LYS A 28 -21.92 48.63 9.08
CA LYS A 28 -22.31 47.32 8.58
C LYS A 28 -21.00 46.53 8.37
N LEU A 29 -20.79 45.54 9.19
CA LEU A 29 -19.70 44.60 8.98
C LEU A 29 -19.78 44.13 7.52
N GLN A 30 -18.66 44.25 6.78
CA GLN A 30 -18.62 43.79 5.41
C GLN A 30 -18.96 42.28 5.37
N ASP A 31 -19.60 41.86 4.29
CA ASP A 31 -19.90 40.44 4.07
C ASP A 31 -18.63 39.63 4.14
N ILE A 32 -18.76 38.42 4.72
CA ILE A 32 -17.70 37.44 4.71
C ILE A 32 -17.56 36.91 3.28
N SER A 33 -16.41 37.16 2.67
CA SER A 33 -16.11 36.60 1.35
C SER A 33 -15.56 35.17 1.51
N VAL A 34 -16.04 34.28 0.66
CA VAL A 34 -15.64 32.85 0.58
C VAL A 34 -15.03 32.65 -0.78
N GLU A 35 -13.80 32.16 -0.83
CA GLU A 35 -13.07 31.95 -2.08
C GLU A 35 -12.08 30.77 -1.96
N PHE A 36 -11.59 30.27 -3.09
CA PHE A 36 -10.49 29.31 -3.06
C PHE A 36 -9.23 29.96 -2.51
N ALA A 37 -8.46 29.21 -1.75
CA ALA A 37 -7.18 29.67 -1.20
C ALA A 37 -6.15 29.96 -2.29
N VAL A 38 -6.23 29.23 -3.41
CA VAL A 38 -5.40 29.38 -4.62
C VAL A 38 -6.27 29.26 -5.87
N SER A 39 -5.87 29.89 -6.97
CA SER A 39 -6.55 29.77 -8.26
C SER A 39 -6.08 28.59 -9.11
N GLU A 40 -4.92 28.05 -8.80
CA GLU A 40 -4.31 26.92 -9.52
C GLU A 40 -3.58 26.01 -8.54
N ALA A 41 -3.61 24.69 -8.82
CA ALA A 41 -2.85 23.68 -8.12
C ALA A 41 -2.43 22.56 -9.08
N GLY A 42 -1.35 21.86 -8.76
CA GLY A 42 -0.91 20.64 -9.45
C GLY A 42 -1.16 19.40 -8.59
N MET A 43 -1.44 18.30 -9.24
CA MET A 43 -1.49 16.98 -8.62
C MET A 43 -0.27 16.18 -9.06
N ASP A 44 0.80 16.22 -8.26
CA ASP A 44 2.05 15.49 -8.51
C ASP A 44 2.03 14.07 -7.92
N GLY A 45 1.02 13.74 -7.11
CA GLY A 45 0.86 12.44 -6.43
C GLY A 45 -0.52 11.84 -6.65
N GLU A 46 -0.89 10.92 -5.77
CA GLU A 46 -2.20 10.25 -5.81
C GLU A 46 -3.32 11.12 -5.22
N THR A 47 -2.98 12.07 -4.34
CA THR A 47 -3.94 12.94 -3.66
C THR A 47 -3.42 14.36 -3.53
N VAL A 48 -4.34 15.34 -3.55
CA VAL A 48 -4.08 16.74 -3.24
C VAL A 48 -5.16 17.29 -2.32
N SER A 49 -4.78 18.10 -1.33
CA SER A 49 -5.70 18.82 -0.45
C SER A 49 -5.81 20.27 -0.92
N LEU A 50 -7.04 20.71 -1.14
CA LEU A 50 -7.38 22.02 -1.68
C LEU A 50 -8.14 22.83 -0.64
N GLY A 51 -7.87 24.13 -0.55
CA GLY A 51 -8.38 25.01 0.49
C GLY A 51 -9.44 25.99 0.02
N LEU A 52 -10.41 26.24 0.89
CA LEU A 52 -11.27 27.40 0.87
C LEU A 52 -10.82 28.36 1.98
N LYS A 53 -10.89 29.65 1.76
CA LYS A 53 -10.63 30.69 2.76
C LYS A 53 -11.78 31.67 2.84
N LEU A 54 -12.01 32.17 4.04
CA LEU A 54 -12.98 33.21 4.34
C LEU A 54 -12.22 34.48 4.76
N SER A 55 -12.78 35.64 4.48
CA SER A 55 -12.17 36.91 4.89
C SER A 55 -12.10 37.10 6.41
N ARG A 56 -12.97 36.41 7.15
CA ARG A 56 -12.94 36.26 8.64
C ARG A 56 -13.64 34.96 9.02
N ALA A 57 -13.52 34.55 10.28
CA ALA A 57 -14.20 33.37 10.79
C ALA A 57 -15.72 33.47 10.64
N THR A 58 -16.35 32.38 10.19
CA THR A 58 -17.81 32.31 10.11
C THR A 58 -18.44 32.25 11.48
N THR A 59 -19.61 32.88 11.66
CA THR A 59 -20.34 32.86 12.93
C THR A 59 -21.23 31.64 13.09
N GLU A 60 -21.60 31.03 11.99
CA GLU A 60 -22.46 29.84 11.91
C GLU A 60 -21.80 28.79 11.02
N SER A 61 -22.31 27.57 11.04
CA SER A 61 -21.85 26.52 10.13
C SER A 61 -22.24 26.88 8.69
N LEU A 62 -21.28 26.91 7.79
CA LEU A 62 -21.43 27.30 6.39
C LEU A 62 -21.13 26.13 5.45
N ASP A 63 -22.09 25.78 4.63
CA ASP A 63 -21.88 24.85 3.53
C ASP A 63 -21.52 25.62 2.24
N VAL A 64 -20.44 25.25 1.62
CA VAL A 64 -19.96 25.77 0.34
C VAL A 64 -20.14 24.68 -0.71
N THR A 65 -21.06 24.92 -1.65
CA THR A 65 -21.26 24.01 -2.76
C THR A 65 -20.44 24.45 -3.97
N MET A 66 -19.68 23.51 -4.49
CA MET A 66 -18.82 23.68 -5.66
C MET A 66 -19.23 22.68 -6.74
N GLU A 67 -18.95 23.01 -7.99
CA GLU A 67 -19.11 22.12 -9.14
C GLU A 67 -17.75 21.90 -9.81
N MET A 68 -17.51 20.65 -10.22
CA MET A 68 -16.38 20.35 -11.08
C MET A 68 -16.81 20.43 -12.54
N THR A 69 -16.02 21.12 -13.35
CA THR A 69 -16.17 21.15 -14.81
C THR A 69 -14.84 20.79 -15.46
N SER A 70 -14.86 19.92 -16.44
CA SER A 70 -13.67 19.52 -17.19
C SER A 70 -14.04 18.93 -18.54
N SER A 71 -13.18 19.13 -19.52
CA SER A 71 -13.23 18.40 -20.79
C SER A 71 -12.34 17.15 -20.82
N ASP A 72 -11.37 17.10 -19.89
CA ASP A 72 -10.26 16.14 -19.95
C ASP A 72 -10.36 15.09 -18.85
N VAL A 73 -10.99 15.44 -17.72
CA VAL A 73 -11.09 14.60 -16.52
C VAL A 73 -12.56 14.37 -16.19
N SER A 74 -12.98 13.13 -16.09
CA SER A 74 -14.35 12.76 -15.72
C SER A 74 -14.50 12.45 -14.22
N ASP A 75 -15.73 12.43 -13.72
CA ASP A 75 -16.06 12.05 -12.34
C ASP A 75 -15.58 10.64 -12.00
N ALA A 76 -15.44 9.77 -13.02
CA ALA A 76 -14.95 8.41 -12.84
C ALA A 76 -13.42 8.30 -12.72
N ASP A 77 -12.69 9.37 -13.01
CA ASP A 77 -11.23 9.39 -12.99
C ASP A 77 -10.67 9.86 -11.65
N ILE A 78 -11.52 10.47 -10.83
CA ILE A 78 -11.13 11.01 -9.51
C ILE A 78 -12.16 10.64 -8.44
N THR A 79 -11.73 10.74 -7.19
CA THR A 79 -12.59 10.71 -6.01
C THR A 79 -12.35 11.95 -5.17
N THR A 80 -13.34 12.39 -4.41
CA THR A 80 -13.20 13.56 -3.54
C THR A 80 -13.63 13.27 -2.10
N THR A 81 -13.09 14.03 -1.16
CA THR A 81 -13.55 14.03 0.23
C THR A 81 -13.76 15.48 0.67
N PRO A 82 -15.00 15.93 0.95
CA PRO A 82 -16.27 15.18 0.86
C PRO A 82 -16.56 14.61 -0.53
N ALA A 83 -17.36 13.53 -0.58
CA ALA A 83 -17.66 12.84 -1.82
C ALA A 83 -18.40 13.74 -2.81
N MET A 84 -17.98 13.68 -4.08
CA MET A 84 -18.68 14.33 -5.19
C MET A 84 -19.91 13.52 -5.58
N THR A 85 -21.00 14.22 -5.81
CA THR A 85 -22.27 13.65 -6.29
C THR A 85 -22.79 14.54 -7.42
N ASP A 86 -23.06 13.95 -8.57
CA ASP A 86 -23.52 14.67 -9.76
C ASP A 86 -22.65 15.90 -10.11
N GLY A 87 -21.31 15.72 -10.06
CA GLY A 87 -20.34 16.77 -10.33
C GLY A 87 -20.20 17.83 -9.23
N LYS A 88 -20.90 17.70 -8.10
CA LYS A 88 -20.91 18.69 -7.02
C LYS A 88 -20.29 18.17 -5.73
N ILE A 89 -19.58 19.06 -5.06
CA ILE A 89 -18.95 18.84 -3.76
C ILE A 89 -19.51 19.87 -2.79
N THR A 90 -19.90 19.45 -1.60
CA THR A 90 -20.29 20.37 -0.52
C THR A 90 -19.28 20.25 0.63
N VAL A 91 -18.60 21.36 0.91
CA VAL A 91 -17.64 21.47 2.03
C VAL A 91 -18.31 22.24 3.16
N ASN A 92 -18.39 21.59 4.32
CA ASN A 92 -18.86 22.25 5.55
C ASN A 92 -17.71 22.95 6.25
N ILE A 93 -17.90 24.23 6.58
CA ILE A 93 -16.99 25.04 7.38
C ILE A 93 -17.67 25.33 8.72
N PRO A 94 -17.22 24.73 9.82
CA PRO A 94 -17.84 24.91 11.14
C PRO A 94 -17.78 26.36 11.63
N ALA A 95 -18.73 26.76 12.47
CA ALA A 95 -18.71 28.05 13.14
C ALA A 95 -17.36 28.31 13.84
N GLY A 96 -16.86 29.53 13.75
CA GLY A 96 -15.57 29.94 14.30
C GLY A 96 -14.36 29.62 13.42
N GLN A 97 -14.55 28.95 12.28
CA GLN A 97 -13.47 28.66 11.33
C GLN A 97 -13.45 29.69 10.19
N SER A 98 -12.25 29.94 9.65
CA SER A 98 -12.03 30.81 8.48
C SER A 98 -11.48 30.05 7.29
N THR A 99 -11.39 28.74 7.38
CA THR A 99 -10.88 27.86 6.31
C THR A 99 -11.70 26.59 6.22
N GLY A 100 -11.83 26.08 5.00
CA GLY A 100 -12.35 24.76 4.71
C GLY A 100 -11.39 24.01 3.80
N THR A 101 -11.45 22.70 3.78
CA THR A 101 -10.61 21.88 2.91
C THR A 101 -11.42 20.76 2.27
N PHE A 102 -11.03 20.37 1.08
CA PHE A 102 -11.46 19.14 0.43
C PHE A 102 -10.26 18.47 -0.23
N THR A 103 -10.34 17.17 -0.38
CA THR A 103 -9.29 16.37 -0.99
C THR A 103 -9.77 15.85 -2.34
N VAL A 104 -8.89 15.89 -3.33
CA VAL A 104 -9.06 15.20 -4.60
C VAL A 104 -8.04 14.09 -4.68
N ALA A 105 -8.47 12.88 -5.04
CA ALA A 105 -7.61 11.72 -5.25
C ALA A 105 -7.87 11.11 -6.64
N LYS A 106 -6.87 10.55 -7.26
CA LYS A 106 -7.05 9.71 -8.46
C LYS A 106 -7.89 8.49 -8.10
N ALA A 107 -8.82 8.12 -8.94
CA ALA A 107 -9.56 6.88 -8.75
C ALA A 107 -8.62 5.68 -8.96
N THR A 108 -8.88 4.58 -8.27
CA THR A 108 -8.04 3.38 -8.32
C THR A 108 -7.79 2.91 -9.75
N GLY A 109 -6.52 2.80 -10.14
CA GLY A 109 -6.11 2.38 -11.48
C GLY A 109 -6.32 3.44 -12.56
N LYS A 110 -6.56 4.70 -12.19
CA LYS A 110 -6.73 5.82 -13.11
C LYS A 110 -5.55 6.78 -13.05
N ASN A 111 -5.19 7.31 -14.21
CA ASN A 111 -4.18 8.34 -14.35
C ASN A 111 -4.74 9.44 -15.25
N PRO A 112 -5.61 10.30 -14.72
CA PRO A 112 -6.15 11.42 -15.49
C PRO A 112 -5.03 12.38 -15.92
N GLU A 113 -5.21 12.95 -17.11
CA GLU A 113 -4.34 13.96 -17.68
C GLU A 113 -5.17 15.21 -18.02
N GLY A 114 -4.52 16.36 -18.08
CA GLY A 114 -5.20 17.61 -18.38
C GLY A 114 -5.64 18.37 -17.14
N THR A 115 -6.82 18.98 -17.16
CA THR A 115 -7.27 19.88 -16.10
C THR A 115 -8.70 19.62 -15.66
N ALA A 116 -8.97 19.83 -14.38
CA ALA A 116 -10.31 19.96 -13.82
C ALA A 116 -10.49 21.33 -13.20
N LYS A 117 -11.60 21.99 -13.48
CA LYS A 117 -11.99 23.27 -12.84
C LYS A 117 -13.01 23.01 -11.75
N PHE A 118 -12.80 23.64 -10.62
CA PHE A 118 -13.78 23.70 -9.53
C PHE A 118 -14.28 25.12 -9.42
N GLN A 119 -15.61 25.31 -9.39
CA GLN A 119 -16.25 26.61 -9.27
C GLN A 119 -17.16 26.63 -8.06
N ILE A 120 -17.08 27.66 -7.22
CA ILE A 120 -18.03 27.89 -6.13
C ILE A 120 -19.35 28.33 -6.74
N LEU A 121 -20.42 27.54 -6.50
CA LEU A 121 -21.75 27.81 -7.01
C LEU A 121 -22.62 28.56 -6.02
N SER A 122 -22.62 28.14 -4.76
CA SER A 122 -23.51 28.67 -3.73
C SER A 122 -22.96 28.51 -2.33
N LEU A 123 -23.49 29.32 -1.45
CA LEU A 123 -23.28 29.29 0.00
C LEU A 123 -24.63 29.01 0.66
N SER A 124 -24.63 28.23 1.76
CA SER A 124 -25.86 27.99 2.54
C SER A 124 -26.34 29.22 3.30
N LEU A 125 -25.43 30.16 3.56
CA LEU A 125 -25.72 31.47 4.19
C LEU A 125 -25.53 32.56 3.14
N THR A 126 -26.52 33.42 2.95
CA THR A 126 -26.51 34.50 1.97
C THR A 126 -26.51 35.87 2.62
N GLU A 127 -27.08 36.02 3.81
CA GLU A 127 -27.06 37.28 4.57
C GLU A 127 -25.71 37.45 5.26
N GLY A 128 -24.98 38.48 4.95
CA GLY A 128 -23.63 38.72 5.48
C GLY A 128 -22.53 37.86 4.86
N TYR A 129 -22.83 37.10 3.80
CA TYR A 129 -21.87 36.27 3.08
C TYR A 129 -21.92 36.51 1.57
N LYS A 130 -20.77 36.36 0.92
CA LYS A 130 -20.67 36.46 -0.55
C LYS A 130 -19.55 35.59 -1.09
N ILE A 131 -19.68 35.16 -2.33
CA ILE A 131 -18.59 34.52 -3.06
C ILE A 131 -17.54 35.60 -3.41
N GLY A 132 -16.29 35.32 -3.08
CA GLY A 132 -15.16 36.21 -3.30
C GLY A 132 -14.66 36.21 -4.73
N THR A 133 -13.49 36.82 -4.94
CA THR A 133 -12.91 37.02 -6.29
C THR A 133 -12.34 35.74 -6.88
N THR A 134 -11.72 34.88 -6.06
CA THR A 134 -11.16 33.58 -6.48
C THR A 134 -12.26 32.50 -6.36
N LYS A 135 -13.29 32.64 -7.21
CA LYS A 135 -14.43 31.72 -7.23
C LYS A 135 -14.22 30.47 -8.07
N GLU A 136 -13.15 30.41 -8.84
CA GLU A 136 -12.73 29.29 -9.67
C GLU A 136 -11.30 28.90 -9.33
N MET A 137 -11.02 27.61 -9.48
CA MET A 137 -9.71 27.02 -9.27
C MET A 137 -9.48 25.92 -10.29
N THR A 138 -8.28 25.87 -10.86
CA THR A 138 -7.87 24.83 -11.81
C THR A 138 -6.91 23.87 -11.15
N LEU A 139 -7.25 22.59 -11.18
CA LEU A 139 -6.36 21.49 -10.80
C LEU A 139 -5.79 20.87 -12.07
N SER A 140 -4.46 20.89 -12.20
CA SER A 140 -3.74 20.28 -13.32
C SER A 140 -3.23 18.92 -12.93
N PHE A 141 -3.55 17.91 -13.74
CA PHE A 141 -3.03 16.56 -13.62
C PHE A 141 -1.81 16.46 -14.52
N THR A 142 -0.66 16.19 -13.90
CA THR A 142 0.59 16.05 -14.66
C THR A 142 0.58 14.69 -15.38
N PRO A 143 0.77 14.65 -16.70
CA PRO A 143 0.92 13.40 -17.43
C PRO A 143 2.09 12.60 -16.86
N ILE A 144 1.95 11.27 -16.79
CA ILE A 144 3.09 10.40 -16.51
C ILE A 144 4.03 10.48 -17.73
N VAL A 145 4.99 11.36 -17.68
CA VAL A 145 6.02 11.46 -18.70
C VAL A 145 7.13 10.50 -18.36
N SER A 146 7.18 9.37 -19.07
CA SER A 146 8.34 8.51 -19.01
C SER A 146 9.52 9.21 -19.69
N THR A 147 10.45 9.70 -18.89
CA THR A 147 11.68 10.32 -19.39
C THR A 147 12.70 9.30 -19.89
N GLY A 148 12.37 8.02 -19.75
CA GLY A 148 13.34 6.94 -19.96
C GLY A 148 14.50 7.02 -18.99
N GLY A 149 15.15 5.93 -18.72
CA GLY A 149 16.29 5.89 -17.82
C GLY A 149 17.00 4.56 -17.88
N THR A 150 18.22 4.52 -17.33
CA THR A 150 18.96 3.28 -17.11
C THR A 150 19.19 3.13 -15.62
N MET A 151 18.99 1.91 -15.13
CA MET A 151 19.25 1.55 -13.74
C MET A 151 20.19 0.34 -13.72
N THR A 152 21.24 0.41 -12.93
CA THR A 152 22.08 -0.76 -12.65
C THR A 152 21.43 -1.54 -11.53
N LEU A 153 21.08 -2.81 -11.81
CA LEU A 153 20.44 -3.66 -10.81
C LEU A 153 21.51 -4.29 -9.89
N GLU A 154 21.26 -4.16 -8.59
CA GLU A 154 22.19 -4.59 -7.54
C GLU A 154 21.95 -6.04 -7.12
N GLY A 155 22.06 -6.97 -8.06
CA GLY A 155 21.91 -8.41 -7.80
C GLY A 155 23.15 -9.06 -7.19
N LYS A 156 24.30 -8.37 -7.23
CA LYS A 156 25.60 -8.87 -6.76
C LYS A 156 25.93 -8.32 -5.38
N VAL A 157 26.50 -9.17 -4.52
CA VAL A 157 27.06 -8.77 -3.21
C VAL A 157 28.49 -9.28 -3.11
N GLY A 158 29.46 -8.39 -3.10
CA GLY A 158 30.89 -8.74 -3.14
C GLY A 158 31.21 -9.57 -4.38
N ASP A 159 31.82 -10.73 -4.22
CA ASP A 159 32.13 -11.68 -5.30
C ASP A 159 31.00 -12.67 -5.61
N GLN A 160 29.89 -12.62 -4.87
CA GLN A 160 28.72 -13.48 -5.08
C GLN A 160 27.79 -12.89 -6.12
N ASN A 161 27.81 -13.46 -7.32
CA ASN A 161 26.84 -13.15 -8.35
C ASN A 161 25.46 -13.70 -7.95
N TYR A 162 24.39 -12.95 -8.25
CA TYR A 162 23.01 -13.37 -7.98
C TYR A 162 22.68 -13.60 -6.49
N ALA A 163 23.36 -12.91 -5.58
CA ALA A 163 23.06 -13.00 -4.14
C ALA A 163 21.66 -12.46 -3.82
N ASN A 164 21.23 -11.40 -4.52
CA ASN A 164 19.96 -10.75 -4.33
C ASN A 164 18.95 -11.07 -5.44
N MET A 165 17.68 -11.10 -5.09
CA MET A 165 16.56 -10.77 -5.97
C MET A 165 16.42 -9.25 -5.99
N VAL A 166 16.21 -8.67 -7.15
CA VAL A 166 16.01 -7.22 -7.29
C VAL A 166 14.62 -6.97 -7.85
N TYR A 167 13.81 -6.30 -7.07
CA TYR A 167 12.50 -5.81 -7.50
C TYR A 167 12.66 -4.38 -8.01
N VAL A 168 12.07 -4.09 -9.16
CA VAL A 168 12.16 -2.77 -9.79
C VAL A 168 10.78 -2.14 -9.82
N ASP A 169 10.67 -0.96 -9.25
CA ASP A 169 9.51 -0.10 -9.37
C ASP A 169 9.75 0.85 -10.56
N LEU A 170 9.10 0.59 -11.67
CA LEU A 170 9.26 1.37 -12.90
C LEU A 170 8.64 2.76 -12.78
N SER A 171 7.61 2.92 -11.95
CA SER A 171 6.92 4.20 -11.77
C SER A 171 7.74 5.20 -10.95
N ASN A 172 8.51 4.71 -9.98
CA ASN A 172 9.34 5.54 -9.11
C ASN A 172 10.83 5.49 -9.47
N ASN A 173 11.20 4.77 -10.55
CA ASN A 173 12.58 4.54 -10.95
C ASN A 173 13.44 4.10 -9.76
N SER A 174 12.96 3.14 -9.00
CA SER A 174 13.60 2.64 -7.78
C SER A 174 13.75 1.13 -7.80
N GLN A 175 14.67 0.62 -6.98
CA GLN A 175 14.87 -0.81 -6.80
C GLN A 175 14.92 -1.18 -5.33
N MET A 176 14.52 -2.41 -5.02
CA MET A 176 14.63 -3.02 -3.71
C MET A 176 15.34 -4.37 -3.85
N GLN A 177 16.41 -4.56 -3.09
CA GLN A 177 17.17 -5.80 -3.06
C GLN A 177 16.66 -6.68 -1.90
N ILE A 178 16.46 -7.94 -2.17
CA ILE A 178 16.15 -8.96 -1.16
C ILE A 178 17.17 -10.08 -1.29
N ASP A 179 17.91 -10.36 -0.23
CA ASP A 179 18.81 -11.50 -0.19
C ASP A 179 17.99 -12.77 -0.44
N ARG A 180 18.37 -13.55 -1.44
CA ARG A 180 17.71 -14.79 -1.83
C ARG A 180 17.62 -15.81 -0.69
N LYS A 181 18.53 -15.73 0.29
CA LYS A 181 18.57 -16.63 1.46
C LYS A 181 17.66 -16.15 2.59
N SER A 182 17.14 -14.94 2.53
CA SER A 182 16.43 -14.32 3.66
C SER A 182 15.01 -14.87 3.88
N TRP A 183 14.48 -15.67 2.96
CA TRP A 183 13.14 -16.23 3.07
C TRP A 183 13.04 -17.63 2.44
N ASN A 184 12.09 -18.43 2.88
CA ASN A 184 11.78 -19.74 2.35
C ASN A 184 10.37 -19.82 1.78
N LEU A 185 9.40 -19.19 2.44
CA LEU A 185 7.98 -19.24 2.12
C LEU A 185 7.41 -17.84 1.97
N GLY A 186 6.54 -17.66 0.98
CA GLY A 186 5.69 -16.49 0.80
C GLY A 186 4.23 -16.84 1.03
N PHE A 187 3.44 -15.91 1.53
CA PHE A 187 2.03 -16.11 1.85
C PHE A 187 1.18 -15.18 1.00
N TYR A 188 0.24 -15.76 0.26
CA TYR A 188 -0.65 -14.99 -0.60
C TYR A 188 -1.70 -14.26 0.22
N CYS A 189 -1.86 -12.97 -0.05
CA CYS A 189 -2.76 -12.07 0.68
C CYS A 189 -4.04 -11.73 -0.11
N GLY A 190 -4.49 -12.61 -0.99
CA GLY A 190 -5.73 -12.47 -1.77
C GLY A 190 -6.88 -13.32 -1.21
N ASP A 191 -7.77 -13.73 -2.10
CA ASP A 191 -9.02 -14.42 -1.74
C ASP A 191 -8.81 -15.90 -1.38
N GLU A 192 -7.65 -16.47 -1.70
CA GLU A 192 -7.29 -17.87 -1.45
C GLU A 192 -6.16 -17.96 -0.43
N PHE A 193 -6.14 -19.03 0.34
CA PHE A 193 -5.07 -19.32 1.30
C PHE A 193 -4.00 -20.18 0.64
N ARG A 194 -2.95 -19.56 0.09
CA ARG A 194 -1.87 -20.20 -0.65
C ARG A 194 -0.51 -19.85 -0.07
N VAL A 195 0.40 -20.83 -0.11
CA VAL A 195 1.80 -20.65 0.28
C VAL A 195 2.66 -20.91 -0.94
N VAL A 196 3.60 -20.01 -1.21
CA VAL A 196 4.56 -20.12 -2.31
C VAL A 196 5.97 -20.35 -1.79
N LEU A 197 6.76 -21.09 -2.55
CA LEU A 197 8.14 -21.42 -2.23
C LEU A 197 9.11 -20.40 -2.79
N ASN A 198 10.23 -20.17 -2.13
CA ASN A 198 11.35 -19.42 -2.70
C ASN A 198 12.07 -20.23 -3.78
N SER A 199 11.53 -20.21 -4.98
CA SER A 199 12.13 -20.90 -6.14
C SER A 199 13.52 -20.36 -6.48
N SER A 200 13.78 -19.06 -6.19
CA SER A 200 15.09 -18.44 -6.45
C SER A 200 16.20 -19.01 -5.56
N TYR A 201 15.82 -19.68 -4.46
CA TYR A 201 16.76 -20.35 -3.54
C TYR A 201 16.57 -21.87 -3.51
N ALA A 202 16.03 -22.43 -4.60
CA ALA A 202 15.79 -23.86 -4.77
C ALA A 202 15.04 -24.48 -3.58
N THR A 203 14.07 -23.77 -3.02
CA THR A 203 13.19 -24.28 -1.97
C THR A 203 12.21 -25.25 -2.58
N VAL A 204 12.08 -26.41 -1.96
CA VAL A 204 11.17 -27.49 -2.32
C VAL A 204 10.40 -27.93 -1.08
N ALA A 205 9.20 -28.48 -1.27
CA ALA A 205 8.37 -28.96 -0.18
C ALA A 205 7.68 -30.28 -0.56
N ALA A 206 7.57 -31.20 0.38
CA ALA A 206 6.77 -32.40 0.23
C ALA A 206 5.92 -32.64 1.46
N ALA A 207 4.66 -33.01 1.25
CA ALA A 207 3.75 -33.35 2.34
C ALA A 207 4.22 -34.63 3.06
N SER A 208 4.23 -34.60 4.39
CA SER A 208 4.22 -35.79 5.19
C SER A 208 2.80 -36.40 5.21
N GLU A 209 2.66 -37.66 5.66
CA GLU A 209 1.33 -38.25 5.83
C GLU A 209 0.64 -37.81 7.15
N LYS A 210 1.30 -36.97 7.95
CA LYS A 210 0.87 -36.55 9.28
C LYS A 210 0.39 -35.11 9.31
N THR A 211 -0.57 -34.84 10.18
CA THR A 211 -1.15 -33.48 10.40
C THR A 211 -0.77 -32.90 11.77
N ASP A 212 -0.16 -33.71 12.65
CA ASP A 212 0.36 -33.24 13.93
C ASP A 212 1.87 -32.97 13.81
N PHE A 213 2.26 -31.71 14.10
CA PHE A 213 3.66 -31.29 14.03
C PHE A 213 4.58 -32.15 14.91
N ALA A 214 4.18 -32.46 16.17
CA ALA A 214 5.00 -33.21 17.10
C ALA A 214 5.15 -34.68 16.70
N ALA A 215 4.20 -35.19 15.95
CA ALA A 215 4.21 -36.60 15.49
C ALA A 215 5.14 -36.85 14.30
N VAL A 216 5.60 -35.79 13.59
CA VAL A 216 6.56 -35.96 12.48
C VAL A 216 7.97 -36.03 13.03
N THR A 217 8.70 -37.05 12.63
CA THR A 217 10.04 -37.42 13.17
C THR A 217 11.11 -37.41 12.07
N LEU A 218 12.38 -37.58 12.47
CA LEU A 218 13.48 -37.81 11.54
C LEU A 218 13.32 -39.10 10.73
N GLU A 219 12.73 -40.14 11.31
CA GLU A 219 12.45 -41.41 10.60
C GLU A 219 11.44 -41.16 9.46
N ASP A 220 10.41 -40.31 9.68
CA ASP A 220 9.49 -39.94 8.62
C ASP A 220 10.21 -39.18 7.49
N ALA A 221 11.12 -38.27 7.84
CA ALA A 221 11.91 -37.56 6.84
C ALA A 221 12.87 -38.50 6.08
N GLN A 222 13.49 -39.47 6.77
CA GLN A 222 14.36 -40.47 6.15
C GLN A 222 13.60 -41.38 5.19
N SER A 223 12.34 -41.64 5.49
CA SER A 223 11.45 -42.46 4.66
C SER A 223 10.77 -41.66 3.55
N ALA A 224 10.78 -40.33 3.63
CA ALA A 224 10.21 -39.46 2.61
C ALA A 224 11.00 -39.53 1.29
N PRO A 225 10.39 -39.18 0.16
CA PRO A 225 11.11 -39.02 -1.10
C PRO A 225 12.27 -38.02 -0.95
N ASN A 226 13.31 -38.18 -1.76
CA ASN A 226 14.47 -37.29 -1.75
C ASN A 226 14.15 -35.96 -2.47
N ILE A 227 13.45 -35.06 -1.81
CA ILE A 227 13.12 -33.72 -2.34
C ILE A 227 14.36 -32.84 -2.57
N ALA A 228 15.49 -33.19 -1.94
CA ALA A 228 16.73 -32.42 -2.06
C ALA A 228 17.53 -32.76 -3.33
N ALA A 229 17.19 -33.84 -4.04
CA ALA A 229 17.92 -34.30 -5.23
C ALA A 229 17.89 -33.30 -6.41
N GLY A 230 16.94 -32.36 -6.38
CA GLY A 230 16.78 -31.33 -7.43
C GLY A 230 16.08 -31.85 -8.69
N SER A 231 15.71 -30.94 -9.56
CA SER A 231 14.89 -31.19 -10.75
C SER A 231 15.58 -32.03 -11.84
N MET A 232 16.85 -32.35 -11.68
CA MET A 232 17.61 -33.20 -12.60
C MET A 232 17.60 -34.70 -12.19
N SER A 233 17.02 -35.00 -11.02
CA SER A 233 16.89 -36.38 -10.55
C SER A 233 15.69 -37.08 -11.22
N GLU A 234 15.82 -38.34 -11.54
CA GLU A 234 14.71 -39.18 -12.04
C GLU A 234 13.56 -39.31 -11.01
N ASP A 235 13.89 -39.17 -9.72
CA ASP A 235 12.91 -39.24 -8.63
C ASP A 235 12.21 -37.94 -8.33
N PHE A 236 12.59 -36.84 -9.01
CA PHE A 236 12.01 -35.53 -8.78
C PHE A 236 10.54 -35.48 -9.24
N LYS A 237 9.67 -34.94 -8.38
CA LYS A 237 8.27 -34.75 -8.71
C LYS A 237 7.92 -33.28 -8.81
N ALA A 238 7.14 -32.93 -9.84
CA ALA A 238 6.69 -31.55 -10.05
C ALA A 238 5.84 -31.01 -8.90
N GLU A 239 5.17 -31.87 -8.13
CA GLU A 239 4.37 -31.50 -6.96
C GLU A 239 5.19 -30.98 -5.77
N TRP A 240 6.52 -31.08 -5.80
CA TRP A 240 7.40 -30.57 -4.74
C TRP A 240 7.82 -29.12 -4.94
N ILE A 241 7.42 -28.54 -6.04
CA ILE A 241 7.62 -27.12 -6.37
C ILE A 241 6.29 -26.48 -6.74
N ASP A 242 6.26 -25.16 -6.71
CA ASP A 242 5.14 -24.43 -7.26
C ASP A 242 5.14 -24.48 -8.79
N ASP A 243 3.99 -24.30 -9.41
CA ASP A 243 3.86 -24.26 -10.85
C ASP A 243 4.74 -23.16 -11.45
N VAL A 244 5.54 -23.54 -12.44
CA VAL A 244 6.54 -22.65 -13.07
C VAL A 244 5.91 -21.48 -13.88
N THR A 245 4.60 -21.55 -14.14
CA THR A 245 3.86 -20.48 -14.82
C THR A 245 3.21 -19.50 -13.83
N GLY A 246 3.33 -19.78 -12.50
CA GLY A 246 2.75 -18.95 -11.46
C GLY A 246 1.27 -19.25 -11.16
N ASP A 247 0.77 -20.42 -11.56
CA ASP A 247 -0.59 -20.85 -11.24
C ASP A 247 -0.72 -21.16 -9.75
N LEU A 248 -1.33 -20.25 -8.98
CA LEU A 248 -1.50 -20.39 -7.52
C LEU A 248 -2.33 -21.61 -7.12
N SER A 249 -3.19 -22.12 -8.02
CA SER A 249 -3.94 -23.34 -7.73
C SER A 249 -3.05 -24.59 -7.64
N LYS A 250 -1.78 -24.50 -8.09
CA LYS A 250 -0.81 -25.58 -8.16
C LYS A 250 0.46 -25.29 -7.34
N THR A 251 0.32 -24.69 -6.17
CA THR A 251 1.43 -24.57 -5.22
C THR A 251 1.73 -25.91 -4.55
N ALA A 252 2.99 -26.13 -4.16
CA ALA A 252 3.41 -27.38 -3.49
C ALA A 252 2.62 -27.66 -2.19
N PHE A 253 2.26 -26.63 -1.45
CA PHE A 253 1.41 -26.75 -0.26
C PHE A 253 -0.07 -26.99 -0.60
N GLY A 254 -0.51 -26.71 -1.83
CA GLY A 254 -1.91 -26.69 -2.18
C GLY A 254 -2.69 -25.57 -1.47
N GLU A 255 -4.01 -25.67 -1.42
CA GLU A 255 -4.84 -24.77 -0.66
C GLU A 255 -4.80 -25.12 0.83
N ILE A 256 -4.56 -24.12 1.68
CA ILE A 256 -4.62 -24.32 3.13
C ILE A 256 -6.08 -24.47 3.55
N SER A 257 -6.42 -25.64 4.07
CA SER A 257 -7.78 -25.98 4.48
C SER A 257 -8.26 -25.10 5.64
N ALA A 258 -9.55 -24.74 5.64
CA ALA A 258 -10.19 -24.11 6.79
C ALA A 258 -10.32 -25.07 7.99
N THR A 259 -10.19 -26.39 7.77
CA THR A 259 -10.17 -27.42 8.82
C THR A 259 -8.74 -27.81 9.12
N ASP A 260 -8.23 -27.42 10.28
CA ASP A 260 -6.82 -27.60 10.66
C ASP A 260 -6.35 -29.06 10.59
N ALA A 261 -7.24 -30.01 10.89
CA ALA A 261 -6.93 -31.44 10.83
C ALA A 261 -6.65 -31.96 9.40
N ASN A 262 -7.00 -31.20 8.37
CA ASN A 262 -6.72 -31.53 6.98
C ASN A 262 -5.38 -30.98 6.49
N ASN A 263 -4.79 -30.04 7.22
CA ASN A 263 -3.51 -29.45 6.86
C ASN A 263 -2.36 -30.35 7.31
N LYS A 264 -1.67 -30.92 6.33
CA LYS A 264 -0.50 -31.79 6.58
C LYS A 264 0.70 -30.97 7.05
N VAL A 265 1.63 -31.65 7.70
CA VAL A 265 2.98 -31.14 7.95
C VAL A 265 3.81 -31.39 6.69
N PHE A 266 4.55 -30.41 6.25
CA PHE A 266 5.42 -30.48 5.08
C PHE A 266 6.89 -30.53 5.49
N PHE A 267 7.68 -31.33 4.80
CA PHE A 267 9.13 -31.20 4.80
C PHE A 267 9.53 -30.11 3.81
N VAL A 268 10.42 -29.20 4.23
CA VAL A 268 10.89 -28.09 3.42
C VAL A 268 12.42 -28.09 3.40
N ALA A 269 12.98 -28.14 2.21
CA ALA A 269 14.42 -28.06 1.97
C ALA A 269 14.74 -26.90 1.03
N SER A 270 15.83 -26.22 1.29
CA SER A 270 16.38 -25.12 0.47
C SER A 270 17.86 -25.39 0.15
N ALA A 271 18.49 -24.55 -0.62
CA ALA A 271 19.87 -24.79 -1.07
C ALA A 271 20.88 -24.99 0.08
N ASP A 272 20.67 -24.38 1.25
CA ASP A 272 21.59 -24.37 2.39
C ASP A 272 21.23 -25.34 3.52
N ASN A 273 20.06 -25.98 3.50
CA ASN A 273 19.61 -26.84 4.58
C ASN A 273 19.30 -28.28 4.16
N LYS A 274 19.94 -28.78 3.13
CA LYS A 274 19.69 -30.14 2.61
C LYS A 274 20.89 -31.07 2.61
N THR A 275 22.11 -30.51 2.69
CA THR A 275 23.35 -31.27 2.67
C THR A 275 24.29 -30.86 3.79
N ASN A 276 25.15 -31.79 4.20
CA ASN A 276 26.32 -31.50 5.01
C ASN A 276 27.34 -30.64 4.24
N THR A 277 28.36 -30.17 4.92
CA THR A 277 29.47 -29.38 4.32
C THR A 277 30.27 -30.16 3.27
N ASP A 278 30.25 -31.48 3.31
CA ASP A 278 30.88 -32.38 2.35
C ASP A 278 29.96 -32.70 1.13
N GLY A 279 28.76 -32.12 1.07
CA GLY A 279 27.79 -32.32 0.00
C GLY A 279 26.89 -33.55 0.16
N THR A 280 27.08 -34.36 1.22
CA THR A 280 26.19 -35.52 1.49
C THR A 280 24.84 -35.06 1.99
N GLU A 281 23.74 -35.75 1.58
CA GLU A 281 22.40 -35.44 2.03
C GLU A 281 22.28 -35.59 3.56
N ASN A 282 21.64 -34.63 4.18
CA ASN A 282 21.34 -34.66 5.60
C ASN A 282 19.91 -34.12 5.88
N ARG A 283 18.97 -35.03 6.07
CA ARG A 283 17.56 -34.71 6.27
C ARG A 283 17.25 -34.16 7.66
N SER A 284 18.17 -34.27 8.64
CA SER A 284 18.01 -33.58 9.92
C SER A 284 18.12 -32.05 9.79
N LEU A 285 18.70 -31.58 8.70
CA LEU A 285 18.78 -30.15 8.39
C LEU A 285 17.48 -29.58 7.81
N TRP A 286 16.57 -30.42 7.31
CA TRP A 286 15.30 -29.98 6.77
C TRP A 286 14.45 -29.32 7.85
N TYR A 287 13.54 -28.47 7.39
CA TYR A 287 12.46 -27.97 8.24
C TYR A 287 11.23 -28.85 8.08
N LYS A 288 10.44 -28.95 9.14
CA LYS A 288 9.05 -29.35 9.07
C LYS A 288 8.17 -28.14 9.35
N VAL A 289 7.11 -27.99 8.57
CA VAL A 289 6.25 -26.81 8.56
C VAL A 289 4.79 -27.24 8.50
N LYS A 290 3.97 -26.72 9.39
CA LYS A 290 2.53 -26.82 9.33
C LYS A 290 1.94 -25.42 9.17
N VAL A 291 1.07 -25.22 8.19
CA VAL A 291 0.36 -23.96 7.97
C VAL A 291 -1.12 -24.20 8.20
N THR A 292 -1.75 -23.32 8.96
CA THR A 292 -3.20 -23.30 9.19
C THR A 292 -3.73 -21.90 8.99
N ARG A 293 -5.05 -21.72 8.85
CA ARG A 293 -5.67 -20.41 8.76
C ARG A 293 -5.81 -19.81 10.16
N SER A 294 -5.56 -18.50 10.29
CA SER A 294 -5.79 -17.70 11.50
C SER A 294 -6.55 -16.43 11.12
N GLY A 295 -7.86 -16.42 11.31
CA GLY A 295 -8.71 -15.34 10.82
C GLY A 295 -8.58 -15.16 9.30
N ASN A 296 -8.16 -13.97 8.87
CA ASN A 296 -7.88 -13.66 7.47
C ASN A 296 -6.41 -13.89 7.07
N GLY A 297 -5.62 -14.43 7.96
CA GLY A 297 -4.21 -14.68 7.75
C GLY A 297 -3.81 -16.13 8.02
N TYR A 298 -2.56 -16.35 8.39
CA TYR A 298 -1.97 -17.66 8.55
C TYR A 298 -1.34 -17.81 9.93
N LYS A 299 -1.41 -19.02 10.48
CA LYS A 299 -0.56 -19.50 11.56
C LYS A 299 0.42 -20.50 11.00
N VAL A 300 1.70 -20.27 11.21
CA VAL A 300 2.80 -21.11 10.75
C VAL A 300 3.52 -21.71 11.94
N GLU A 301 3.50 -23.03 12.03
CA GLU A 301 4.26 -23.81 13.00
C GLU A 301 5.44 -24.46 12.28
N TYR A 302 6.67 -24.20 12.73
CA TYR A 302 7.87 -24.69 12.07
C TYR A 302 9.00 -25.02 13.04
N GLY A 303 9.91 -25.85 12.60
CA GLY A 303 11.11 -26.26 13.33
C GLY A 303 11.98 -27.19 12.51
N LYS A 304 13.10 -27.64 13.07
CA LYS A 304 13.85 -28.73 12.47
C LYS A 304 13.05 -30.03 12.57
N VAL A 305 13.38 -31.00 11.75
CA VAL A 305 12.64 -32.26 11.70
C VAL A 305 12.57 -32.94 13.07
N GLU A 306 13.62 -32.83 13.89
CA GLU A 306 13.70 -33.45 15.23
C GLU A 306 13.01 -32.62 16.33
N ASP A 307 12.61 -31.38 16.07
CA ASP A 307 11.96 -30.52 17.06
C ASP A 307 10.55 -31.07 17.38
N THR A 308 10.25 -31.31 18.64
CA THR A 308 8.91 -31.72 19.08
C THR A 308 8.01 -30.51 19.38
N THR A 309 8.60 -29.35 19.66
CA THR A 309 7.88 -28.11 19.93
C THR A 309 8.13 -27.13 18.78
N PRO A 310 7.08 -26.66 18.10
CA PRO A 310 7.24 -25.69 17.02
C PRO A 310 7.56 -24.30 17.51
N LYS A 311 8.27 -23.53 16.66
CA LYS A 311 8.17 -22.08 16.67
C LYS A 311 6.90 -21.70 15.93
N THR A 312 6.24 -20.65 16.38
CA THR A 312 4.98 -20.19 15.78
C THR A 312 5.10 -18.72 15.33
N VAL A 313 4.58 -18.45 14.16
CA VAL A 313 4.43 -17.09 13.60
C VAL A 313 2.99 -16.95 13.11
N GLU A 314 2.37 -15.84 13.39
CA GLU A 314 1.09 -15.40 12.82
C GLU A 314 1.31 -14.28 11.82
N ILE A 315 0.60 -14.33 10.68
CA ILE A 315 0.71 -13.43 9.54
C ILE A 315 -0.67 -12.90 9.20
#